data_e9b4ac47cda745f8ef72737bfa7f463c
#
_entry.id   e9b4ac47cda745f8ef72737bfa7f463c
#
_cell.length_a   1.000
_cell.length_b   1.000
_cell.length_c   1.000
_cell.angle_alpha   90.00
_cell.angle_beta   90.00
_cell.angle_gamma   90.00
#
_symmetry.space_group_name_H-M   'P 1'
#
loop_
_entity.id
_entity.type
_entity.pdbx_description
1 polymer ?
#
loop_
_entity_poly.entity_id
_entity_poly.type
_entity_poly.pdbx_seq_one_letter_code
_entity_poly.pdbx_strand_id
1 'polypeptide(L)'
;VFAYGAPLYGTIDPTPLVAVFFTLLFAIMFGDLGQGFLIFLFGVLLQREYVPQLKNWKKYALAFKVVGAASMFTGLLYGSCFASDRILIPVERALTKLLLGTPQDRFISLMPTEGVDRMLAFFGFTLGIGAVINSVGLIINIFNRIRQKDLHRGIFSKTGLLGALFFWYALTLGVRIILWKGRILSFDLPILFTLLLLIFWGEPLARWIEGKRPLFPEGFFPFIMEGIVEVLESVSYYISNSVSFLRVGAFALSHTVLSLIVFQICLLYKSPSPRDS
;
A
#
# COMPACT_ATOMS: atom_id res chain seq x y z
N VAL A 1 -5.84 -6.55 16.73
CA VAL A 1 -6.69 -7.66 17.23
C VAL A 1 -8.09 -7.59 16.64
N PHE A 2 -8.77 -6.42 16.63
CA PHE A 2 -10.13 -6.32 16.07
C PHE A 2 -10.25 -6.55 14.56
N ALA A 3 -9.19 -6.22 13.78
CA ALA A 3 -9.24 -6.34 12.32
C ALA A 3 -8.69 -7.68 11.80
N TYR A 4 -7.71 -8.29 12.50
CA TYR A 4 -6.97 -9.44 11.98
C TYR A 4 -6.96 -10.67 12.91
N GLY A 5 -7.67 -10.61 14.03
CA GLY A 5 -7.67 -11.68 15.04
C GLY A 5 -6.39 -11.71 15.91
N ALA A 6 -6.31 -12.70 16.79
CA ALA A 6 -5.15 -12.90 17.64
C ALA A 6 -4.06 -13.69 16.89
N PRO A 7 -2.78 -13.29 16.96
CA PRO A 7 -1.69 -14.05 16.37
C PRO A 7 -1.53 -15.42 17.06
N LEU A 8 -1.17 -16.43 16.29
CA LEU A 8 -0.87 -17.76 16.82
C LEU A 8 0.39 -17.71 17.71
N TYR A 9 0.40 -18.48 18.78
CA TYR A 9 1.57 -18.59 19.66
C TYR A 9 2.83 -19.00 18.88
N GLY A 10 3.93 -18.26 19.10
CA GLY A 10 5.22 -18.54 18.45
C GLY A 10 5.43 -17.85 17.09
N THR A 11 4.45 -17.06 16.60
CA THR A 11 4.61 -16.24 15.40
C THR A 11 5.06 -14.82 15.74
N ILE A 12 5.68 -14.13 14.76
CA ILE A 12 5.94 -12.70 14.86
C ILE A 12 4.59 -11.98 14.82
N ASP A 13 4.34 -11.13 15.83
CA ASP A 13 3.12 -10.31 15.87
C ASP A 13 3.13 -9.27 14.73
N PRO A 14 2.18 -9.31 13.78
CA PRO A 14 2.12 -8.34 12.70
C PRO A 14 1.54 -6.98 13.13
N THR A 15 1.01 -6.85 14.34
CA THR A 15 0.29 -5.65 14.82
C THR A 15 1.12 -4.36 14.69
N PRO A 16 2.40 -4.29 15.14
CA PRO A 16 3.18 -3.06 15.01
C PRO A 16 3.46 -2.71 13.53
N LEU A 17 3.66 -3.72 12.70
CA LEU A 17 3.89 -3.52 11.26
C LEU A 17 2.64 -2.98 10.57
N VAL A 18 1.47 -3.54 10.90
CA VAL A 18 0.17 -3.06 10.38
C VAL A 18 -0.05 -1.60 10.80
N ALA A 19 0.28 -1.23 12.04
CA ALA A 19 0.16 0.15 12.50
C ALA A 19 1.04 1.12 11.71
N VAL A 20 2.29 0.74 11.42
CA VAL A 20 3.22 1.53 10.61
C VAL A 20 2.70 1.67 9.18
N PHE A 21 2.32 0.56 8.53
CA PHE A 21 1.82 0.60 7.16
C PHE A 21 0.51 1.35 7.03
N PHE A 22 -0.41 1.18 7.98
CA PHE A 22 -1.65 1.95 8.01
C PHE A 22 -1.38 3.46 8.10
N THR A 23 -0.48 3.86 8.99
CA THR A 23 -0.09 5.26 9.14
C THR A 23 0.54 5.82 7.86
N LEU A 24 1.42 5.06 7.23
CA LEU A 24 2.09 5.43 5.98
C LEU A 24 1.09 5.58 4.82
N LEU A 25 0.20 4.59 4.64
CA LEU A 25 -0.82 4.64 3.59
C LEU A 25 -1.81 5.78 3.81
N PHE A 26 -2.22 6.01 5.07
CA PHE A 26 -3.09 7.14 5.40
C PHE A 26 -2.40 8.48 5.12
N ALA A 27 -1.13 8.62 5.47
CA ALA A 27 -0.34 9.82 5.22
C ALA A 27 -0.22 10.13 3.71
N ILE A 28 -0.05 9.11 2.88
CA ILE A 28 -0.02 9.24 1.42
C ILE A 28 -1.39 9.67 0.87
N MET A 29 -2.45 9.09 1.42
CA MET A 29 -3.82 9.34 1.01
C MET A 29 -4.29 10.77 1.38
N PHE A 30 -3.92 11.24 2.57
CA PHE A 30 -4.28 12.57 3.11
C PHE A 30 -3.02 13.43 3.31
N GLY A 31 -2.19 13.55 2.29
CA GLY A 31 -0.96 14.34 2.32
C GLY A 31 -1.23 15.85 2.26
N ASP A 32 -1.84 16.41 3.29
CA ASP A 32 -2.12 17.86 3.43
C ASP A 32 -1.71 18.33 4.82
N LEU A 33 -0.86 19.37 4.87
CA LEU A 33 -0.33 19.90 6.13
C LEU A 33 -1.42 20.49 7.02
N GLY A 34 -2.34 21.25 6.44
CA GLY A 34 -3.42 21.90 7.21
C GLY A 34 -4.41 20.88 7.80
N GLN A 35 -4.83 19.93 7.00
CA GLN A 35 -5.75 18.89 7.44
C GLN A 35 -5.07 17.92 8.41
N GLY A 36 -3.81 17.55 8.17
CA GLY A 36 -3.00 16.76 9.09
C GLY A 36 -2.89 17.42 10.47
N PHE A 37 -2.70 18.76 10.49
CA PHE A 37 -2.68 19.52 11.73
C PHE A 37 -4.02 19.46 12.48
N LEU A 38 -5.16 19.55 11.80
CA LEU A 38 -6.46 19.43 12.44
C LEU A 38 -6.68 18.04 13.05
N ILE A 39 -6.27 16.97 12.34
CA ILE A 39 -6.33 15.59 12.85
C ILE A 39 -5.43 15.43 14.07
N PHE A 40 -4.23 15.99 14.03
CA PHE A 40 -3.29 15.98 15.16
C PHE A 40 -3.87 16.71 16.37
N LEU A 41 -4.41 17.91 16.16
CA LEU A 41 -5.05 18.72 17.22
C LEU A 41 -6.23 17.98 17.84
N PHE A 42 -7.07 17.33 17.03
CA PHE A 42 -8.16 16.49 17.50
C PHE A 42 -7.64 15.36 18.39
N GLY A 43 -6.55 14.69 18.01
CA GLY A 43 -5.88 13.69 18.83
C GLY A 43 -5.39 14.22 20.19
N VAL A 44 -4.86 15.46 20.22
CA VAL A 44 -4.43 16.13 21.45
C VAL A 44 -5.62 16.49 22.34
N LEU A 45 -6.72 16.99 21.75
CA LEU A 45 -7.97 17.30 22.49
C LEU A 45 -8.57 16.04 23.12
N LEU A 46 -8.59 14.91 22.40
CA LEU A 46 -9.04 13.62 22.92
C LEU A 46 -8.17 13.15 24.11
N GLN A 47 -6.87 13.37 24.03
CA GLN A 47 -5.97 12.96 25.12
C GLN A 47 -6.19 13.78 26.39
N ARG A 48 -6.45 15.09 26.24
CA ARG A 48 -6.66 16.02 27.37
C ARG A 48 -8.07 15.99 27.94
N GLU A 49 -8.97 15.16 27.41
CA GLU A 49 -10.35 15.01 27.86
C GLU A 49 -11.15 16.33 27.93
N TYR A 50 -10.83 17.30 27.04
CA TYR A 50 -11.54 18.58 27.00
C TYR A 50 -13.05 18.42 26.72
N VAL A 51 -13.45 17.33 26.06
CA VAL A 51 -14.84 17.07 25.73
C VAL A 51 -15.31 15.81 26.47
N PRO A 52 -16.14 15.94 27.52
CA PRO A 52 -16.59 14.82 28.35
C PRO A 52 -17.32 13.72 27.57
N GLN A 53 -18.01 14.10 26.51
CA GLN A 53 -18.78 13.20 25.63
C GLN A 53 -17.87 12.25 24.83
N LEU A 54 -16.60 12.62 24.60
CA LEU A 54 -15.63 11.86 23.83
C LEU A 54 -14.63 11.06 24.69
N LYS A 55 -14.88 10.94 26.00
CA LYS A 55 -14.01 10.21 26.94
C LYS A 55 -13.73 8.77 26.49
N ASN A 56 -14.71 8.09 25.90
CA ASN A 56 -14.58 6.72 25.38
C ASN A 56 -13.61 6.62 24.18
N TRP A 57 -13.31 7.73 23.51
CA TRP A 57 -12.41 7.81 22.34
C TRP A 57 -10.97 8.09 22.72
N LYS A 58 -10.68 8.33 24.00
CA LYS A 58 -9.31 8.55 24.50
C LYS A 58 -8.34 7.45 24.06
N LYS A 59 -8.79 6.21 24.01
CA LYS A 59 -7.98 5.06 23.54
C LYS A 59 -7.44 5.21 22.11
N TYR A 60 -8.12 6.01 21.28
CA TYR A 60 -7.69 6.29 19.89
C TYR A 60 -6.87 7.56 19.76
N ALA A 61 -6.69 8.35 20.82
CA ALA A 61 -5.96 9.63 20.79
C ALA A 61 -4.55 9.50 20.22
N LEU A 62 -3.84 8.42 20.59
CA LEU A 62 -2.50 8.15 20.05
C LEU A 62 -2.53 7.92 18.53
N ALA A 63 -3.49 7.14 18.03
CA ALA A 63 -3.63 6.88 16.60
C ALA A 63 -3.88 8.17 15.82
N PHE A 64 -4.80 9.04 16.27
CA PHE A 64 -5.05 10.34 15.63
C PHE A 64 -3.82 11.25 15.63
N LYS A 65 -3.04 11.28 16.71
CA LYS A 65 -1.80 12.06 16.75
C LYS A 65 -0.75 11.55 15.78
N VAL A 66 -0.52 10.25 15.75
CA VAL A 66 0.49 9.63 14.86
C VAL A 66 0.09 9.81 13.41
N VAL A 67 -1.16 9.54 13.07
CA VAL A 67 -1.70 9.68 11.71
C VAL A 67 -1.69 11.15 11.28
N GLY A 68 -2.11 12.07 12.16
CA GLY A 68 -2.07 13.52 11.89
C GLY A 68 -0.65 14.03 11.67
N ALA A 69 0.32 13.62 12.50
CA ALA A 69 1.72 13.99 12.34
C ALA A 69 2.31 13.44 11.02
N ALA A 70 2.00 12.19 10.67
CA ALA A 70 2.44 11.59 9.42
C ALA A 70 1.82 12.30 8.20
N SER A 71 0.53 12.68 8.27
CA SER A 71 -0.15 13.46 7.23
C SER A 71 0.44 14.87 7.08
N MET A 72 0.83 15.52 8.18
CA MET A 72 1.55 16.80 8.13
C MET A 72 2.90 16.65 7.41
N PHE A 73 3.63 15.58 7.72
CA PHE A 73 4.94 15.33 7.10
C PHE A 73 4.81 15.09 5.59
N THR A 74 3.87 14.26 5.16
CA THR A 74 3.62 14.04 3.73
C THR A 74 3.05 15.28 3.04
N GLY A 75 2.20 16.08 3.72
CA GLY A 75 1.72 17.36 3.24
C GLY A 75 2.84 18.37 3.00
N LEU A 76 3.86 18.37 3.86
CA LEU A 76 5.08 19.16 3.67
C LEU A 76 5.88 18.66 2.45
N LEU A 77 5.97 17.35 2.23
CA LEU A 77 6.66 16.79 1.06
C LEU A 77 5.95 17.06 -0.26
N TYR A 78 4.62 17.11 -0.24
CA TYR A 78 3.79 17.41 -1.42
C TYR A 78 3.59 18.90 -1.68
N GLY A 79 3.89 19.74 -0.68
CA GLY A 79 3.70 21.20 -0.76
C GLY A 79 2.25 21.64 -0.69
N SER A 80 1.37 20.83 -0.09
CA SER A 80 -0.04 21.16 0.02
C SER A 80 -0.44 21.58 1.44
N CYS A 81 -1.16 22.72 1.52
CA CYS A 81 -1.75 23.20 2.76
C CYS A 81 -3.17 23.69 2.46
N PHE A 82 -4.20 22.98 2.97
CA PHE A 82 -5.62 23.24 2.67
C PHE A 82 -5.90 23.36 1.16
N ALA A 83 -5.34 22.43 0.36
CA ALA A 83 -5.42 22.41 -1.10
C ALA A 83 -4.81 23.63 -1.83
N SER A 84 -4.10 24.51 -1.13
CA SER A 84 -3.40 25.63 -1.72
C SER A 84 -1.91 25.32 -1.80
N ASP A 85 -1.43 25.17 -3.04
CA ASP A 85 -0.01 24.94 -3.33
C ASP A 85 0.84 26.20 -3.12
N ARG A 86 0.20 27.39 -3.13
CA ARG A 86 0.92 28.68 -3.08
C ARG A 86 1.42 29.07 -1.70
N ILE A 87 0.78 28.58 -0.64
CA ILE A 87 1.08 28.98 0.74
C ILE A 87 2.44 28.44 1.19
N LEU A 88 2.82 27.25 0.73
CA LEU A 88 4.04 26.56 1.16
C LEU A 88 5.27 26.83 0.27
N ILE A 89 5.11 27.43 -0.91
CA ILE A 89 6.24 27.74 -1.82
C ILE A 89 7.43 28.41 -1.12
N PRO A 90 7.26 29.47 -0.29
CA PRO A 90 8.42 30.09 0.37
C PRO A 90 9.11 29.17 1.37
N VAL A 91 8.35 28.31 2.06
CA VAL A 91 8.88 27.35 3.04
C VAL A 91 9.62 26.22 2.31
N GLU A 92 9.07 25.73 1.22
CA GLU A 92 9.69 24.66 0.41
C GLU A 92 10.97 25.14 -0.27
N ARG A 93 10.98 26.35 -0.82
CA ARG A 93 12.20 26.95 -1.38
C ARG A 93 13.30 27.09 -0.33
N ALA A 94 12.95 27.47 0.89
CA ALA A 94 13.90 27.57 1.99
C ALA A 94 14.43 26.17 2.40
N LEU A 95 13.54 25.20 2.47
CA LEU A 95 13.87 23.82 2.88
C LEU A 95 14.70 23.10 1.79
N THR A 96 14.35 23.23 0.52
CA THR A 96 15.09 22.65 -0.61
C THR A 96 16.45 23.31 -0.78
N LYS A 97 16.57 24.62 -0.57
CA LYS A 97 17.84 25.32 -0.56
C LYS A 97 18.74 24.82 0.57
N LEU A 98 18.17 24.53 1.75
CA LEU A 98 18.92 24.05 2.92
C LEU A 98 19.40 22.60 2.73
N LEU A 99 18.57 21.72 2.13
CA LEU A 99 18.84 20.27 2.05
C LEU A 99 19.49 19.84 0.73
N LEU A 100 19.12 20.47 -0.39
CA LEU A 100 19.57 20.09 -1.74
C LEU A 100 20.51 21.12 -2.39
N GLY A 101 20.68 22.30 -1.75
CA GLY A 101 21.50 23.39 -2.29
C GLY A 101 20.90 24.13 -3.49
N THR A 102 19.81 23.66 -4.05
CA THR A 102 19.07 24.30 -5.18
C THR A 102 17.65 24.62 -4.76
N PRO A 103 17.17 25.88 -4.97
CA PRO A 103 15.80 26.24 -4.64
C PRO A 103 14.85 25.59 -5.66
N GLN A 104 14.06 24.60 -5.22
CA GLN A 104 12.99 24.00 -5.99
C GLN A 104 11.64 24.36 -5.36
N ASP A 105 10.63 24.54 -6.19
CA ASP A 105 9.30 24.93 -5.74
C ASP A 105 8.53 23.80 -5.04
N ARG A 106 8.96 22.54 -5.20
CA ARG A 106 8.40 21.36 -4.56
C ARG A 106 9.45 20.29 -4.33
N PHE A 107 9.39 19.62 -3.19
CA PHE A 107 10.27 18.49 -2.87
C PHE A 107 9.97 17.26 -3.72
N ILE A 108 8.68 16.94 -3.87
CA ILE A 108 8.20 15.81 -4.66
C ILE A 108 7.02 16.30 -5.50
N SER A 109 7.23 16.51 -6.80
CA SER A 109 6.16 16.88 -7.74
C SER A 109 5.30 15.66 -8.16
N LEU A 110 4.92 14.82 -7.19
CA LEU A 110 4.14 13.60 -7.45
C LEU A 110 2.63 13.83 -7.41
N MET A 111 2.18 15.02 -6.96
CA MET A 111 0.76 15.28 -6.85
C MET A 111 0.07 15.33 -8.21
N PRO A 112 -1.04 14.59 -8.41
CA PRO A 112 -1.71 14.44 -9.71
C PRO A 112 -2.55 15.67 -10.11
N THR A 113 -2.06 16.89 -9.86
CA THR A 113 -2.81 18.12 -10.14
C THR A 113 -2.78 18.52 -11.61
N GLU A 114 -1.84 18.02 -12.41
CA GLU A 114 -1.63 18.45 -13.79
C GLU A 114 -1.33 17.28 -14.72
N GLY A 115 -2.33 16.83 -15.48
CA GLY A 115 -2.18 15.90 -16.59
C GLY A 115 -2.29 14.42 -16.24
N VAL A 116 -2.71 13.62 -17.23
CA VAL A 116 -2.95 12.17 -17.13
C VAL A 116 -1.66 11.43 -16.80
N ASP A 117 -0.53 11.88 -17.33
CA ASP A 117 0.76 11.21 -17.11
C ASP A 117 1.20 11.24 -15.64
N ARG A 118 0.97 12.35 -14.94
CA ARG A 118 1.26 12.47 -13.51
C ARG A 118 0.30 11.61 -12.67
N MET A 119 -0.97 11.52 -13.06
CA MET A 119 -1.92 10.62 -12.42
C MET A 119 -1.48 9.16 -12.53
N LEU A 120 -1.07 8.72 -13.73
CA LEU A 120 -0.55 7.38 -13.94
C LEU A 120 0.73 7.12 -13.13
N ALA A 121 1.63 8.10 -13.07
CA ALA A 121 2.85 8.00 -12.25
C ALA A 121 2.51 7.86 -10.76
N PHE A 122 1.51 8.61 -10.26
CA PHE A 122 1.05 8.49 -8.88
C PHE A 122 0.41 7.15 -8.58
N PHE A 123 -0.43 6.61 -9.47
CA PHE A 123 -0.95 5.25 -9.35
C PHE A 123 0.17 4.20 -9.39
N GLY A 124 1.17 4.37 -10.25
CA GLY A 124 2.36 3.52 -10.27
C GLY A 124 3.13 3.56 -8.95
N PHE A 125 3.28 4.73 -8.34
CA PHE A 125 3.90 4.91 -7.04
C PHE A 125 3.11 4.20 -5.92
N THR A 126 1.78 4.34 -5.87
CA THR A 126 0.94 3.65 -4.88
C THR A 126 0.96 2.13 -5.05
N LEU A 127 0.99 1.63 -6.28
CA LEU A 127 1.21 0.21 -6.58
C LEU A 127 2.59 -0.26 -6.10
N GLY A 128 3.63 0.54 -6.30
CA GLY A 128 4.99 0.24 -5.85
C GLY A 128 5.07 0.10 -4.33
N ILE A 129 4.46 1.03 -3.59
CA ILE A 129 4.36 0.93 -2.12
C ILE A 129 3.58 -0.32 -1.73
N GLY A 130 2.46 -0.60 -2.40
CA GLY A 130 1.67 -1.82 -2.18
C GLY A 130 2.49 -3.09 -2.40
N ALA A 131 3.31 -3.12 -3.44
CA ALA A 131 4.21 -4.23 -3.73
C ALA A 131 5.26 -4.44 -2.62
N VAL A 132 5.82 -3.35 -2.08
CA VAL A 132 6.75 -3.41 -0.94
C VAL A 132 6.04 -3.96 0.30
N ILE A 133 4.86 -3.45 0.63
CA ILE A 133 4.07 -3.91 1.79
C ILE A 133 3.73 -5.40 1.66
N ASN A 134 3.28 -5.82 0.47
CA ASN A 134 2.96 -7.21 0.20
C ASN A 134 4.22 -8.11 0.30
N SER A 135 5.37 -7.64 -0.22
CA SER A 135 6.65 -8.35 -0.12
C SER A 135 7.06 -8.55 1.34
N VAL A 136 6.97 -7.52 2.17
CA VAL A 136 7.25 -7.62 3.61
C VAL A 136 6.30 -8.62 4.28
N GLY A 137 5.00 -8.58 3.93
CA GLY A 137 4.02 -9.55 4.42
C GLY A 137 4.36 -10.99 4.05
N LEU A 138 4.78 -11.23 2.80
CA LEU A 138 5.20 -12.54 2.33
C LEU A 138 6.45 -13.05 3.06
N ILE A 139 7.46 -12.18 3.23
CA ILE A 139 8.70 -12.53 3.94
C ILE A 139 8.39 -12.94 5.39
N ILE A 140 7.55 -12.17 6.09
CA ILE A 140 7.16 -12.50 7.46
C ILE A 140 6.38 -13.81 7.52
N ASN A 141 5.47 -14.04 6.56
CA ASN A 141 4.71 -15.28 6.52
C ASN A 141 5.63 -16.49 6.28
N ILE A 142 6.57 -16.40 5.35
CA ILE A 142 7.57 -17.44 5.10
C ILE A 142 8.38 -17.70 6.37
N PHE A 143 8.87 -16.65 7.04
CA PHE A 143 9.64 -16.79 8.27
C PHE A 143 8.84 -17.44 9.40
N ASN A 144 7.57 -17.04 9.58
CA ASN A 144 6.68 -17.65 10.57
C ASN A 144 6.44 -19.14 10.30
N ARG A 145 6.26 -19.52 9.04
CA ARG A 145 6.07 -20.93 8.62
C ARG A 145 7.31 -21.77 8.87
N ILE A 146 8.49 -21.26 8.55
CA ILE A 146 9.77 -21.93 8.82
C ILE A 146 9.94 -22.13 10.33
N ARG A 147 9.61 -21.13 11.14
CA ARG A 147 9.71 -21.20 12.61
C ARG A 147 8.74 -22.23 13.21
N GLN A 148 7.57 -22.40 12.60
CA GLN A 148 6.59 -23.43 13.00
C GLN A 148 6.97 -24.84 12.54
N LYS A 149 8.10 -25.00 11.83
CA LYS A 149 8.52 -26.25 11.18
C LYS A 149 7.52 -26.79 10.14
N ASP A 150 6.65 -25.93 9.65
CA ASP A 150 5.67 -26.24 8.61
C ASP A 150 6.27 -25.94 7.23
N LEU A 151 7.39 -26.62 6.92
CA LEU A 151 8.19 -26.40 5.70
C LEU A 151 7.36 -26.62 4.43
N HIS A 152 6.42 -27.54 4.49
CA HIS A 152 5.50 -27.84 3.40
C HIS A 152 4.72 -26.59 2.96
N ARG A 153 3.98 -25.99 3.88
CA ARG A 153 3.21 -24.77 3.62
C ARG A 153 4.08 -23.52 3.47
N GLY A 154 5.29 -23.55 4.02
CA GLY A 154 6.26 -22.45 3.88
C GLY A 154 6.87 -22.35 2.47
N ILE A 155 7.00 -23.45 1.75
CA ILE A 155 7.61 -23.48 0.42
C ILE A 155 6.55 -23.51 -0.67
N PHE A 156 5.60 -24.44 -0.60
CA PHE A 156 4.70 -24.77 -1.70
C PHE A 156 3.36 -24.03 -1.68
N SER A 157 2.96 -23.36 -0.59
CA SER A 157 1.68 -22.63 -0.56
C SER A 157 1.72 -21.33 -1.37
N LYS A 158 0.54 -20.82 -1.72
CA LYS A 158 0.35 -19.51 -2.40
C LYS A 158 1.04 -18.34 -1.70
N THR A 159 1.15 -18.39 -0.37
CA THR A 159 1.84 -17.37 0.45
C THR A 159 3.22 -17.84 0.93
N GLY A 160 3.72 -18.96 0.37
CA GLY A 160 5.04 -19.50 0.60
C GLY A 160 6.09 -18.93 -0.36
N LEU A 161 7.23 -19.63 -0.39
CA LEU A 161 8.38 -19.20 -1.21
C LEU A 161 8.04 -19.19 -2.71
N LEU A 162 7.37 -20.23 -3.23
CA LEU A 162 7.01 -20.30 -4.65
C LEU A 162 6.02 -19.19 -5.03
N GLY A 163 5.02 -18.91 -4.19
CA GLY A 163 4.11 -17.81 -4.40
C GLY A 163 4.81 -16.46 -4.37
N ALA A 164 5.76 -16.26 -3.46
CA ALA A 164 6.56 -15.04 -3.40
C ALA A 164 7.44 -14.86 -4.65
N LEU A 165 8.08 -15.92 -5.14
CA LEU A 165 8.85 -15.89 -6.39
C LEU A 165 7.98 -15.56 -7.60
N PHE A 166 6.78 -16.16 -7.67
CA PHE A 166 5.82 -15.83 -8.72
C PHE A 166 5.43 -14.36 -8.68
N PHE A 167 5.11 -13.83 -7.49
CA PHE A 167 4.76 -12.42 -7.31
C PHE A 167 5.89 -11.49 -7.71
N TRP A 168 7.11 -11.73 -7.24
CA TRP A 168 8.26 -10.87 -7.56
C TRP A 168 8.63 -10.93 -9.03
N TYR A 169 8.53 -12.10 -9.66
CA TYR A 169 8.78 -12.22 -11.08
C TYR A 169 7.71 -11.50 -11.91
N ALA A 170 6.43 -11.66 -11.57
CA ALA A 170 5.33 -10.95 -12.21
C ALA A 170 5.46 -9.42 -12.04
N LEU A 171 5.88 -8.96 -10.85
CA LEU A 171 6.13 -7.55 -10.56
C LEU A 171 7.28 -7.00 -11.42
N THR A 172 8.43 -7.69 -11.49
CA THR A 172 9.58 -7.25 -12.29
C THR A 172 9.24 -7.21 -13.78
N LEU A 173 8.44 -8.16 -14.25
CA LEU A 173 7.94 -8.19 -15.62
C LEU A 173 7.01 -6.99 -15.89
N GLY A 174 6.08 -6.69 -14.99
CA GLY A 174 5.19 -5.52 -15.07
C GLY A 174 5.98 -4.20 -15.10
N VAL A 175 6.94 -4.03 -14.20
CA VAL A 175 7.83 -2.86 -14.15
C VAL A 175 8.62 -2.72 -15.44
N ARG A 176 9.18 -3.82 -15.97
CA ARG A 176 9.93 -3.81 -17.21
C ARG A 176 9.08 -3.38 -18.41
N ILE A 177 7.86 -3.85 -18.51
CA ILE A 177 6.94 -3.48 -19.59
C ILE A 177 6.55 -2.00 -19.51
N ILE A 178 6.20 -1.52 -18.32
CA ILE A 178 5.67 -0.17 -18.11
C ILE A 178 6.77 0.88 -18.18
N LEU A 179 7.88 0.71 -17.44
CA LEU A 179 8.93 1.74 -17.32
C LEU A 179 9.91 1.72 -18.47
N TRP A 180 10.32 0.55 -18.94
CA TRP A 180 11.35 0.44 -19.96
C TRP A 180 10.80 0.14 -21.36
N LYS A 181 9.46 0.11 -21.52
CA LYS A 181 8.80 -0.29 -22.78
C LYS A 181 9.42 -1.60 -23.34
N GLY A 182 9.86 -2.47 -22.43
CA GLY A 182 10.52 -3.73 -22.75
C GLY A 182 9.53 -4.70 -23.38
N ARG A 183 9.98 -5.46 -24.37
CA ARG A 183 9.18 -6.54 -24.94
C ARG A 183 9.18 -7.72 -23.99
N ILE A 184 8.08 -8.47 -23.98
CA ILE A 184 8.03 -9.79 -23.36
C ILE A 184 9.05 -10.67 -24.07
N LEU A 185 10.03 -11.19 -23.35
CA LEU A 185 10.99 -12.12 -23.90
C LEU A 185 10.37 -13.51 -23.98
N SER A 186 10.85 -14.30 -24.95
CA SER A 186 10.28 -15.65 -25.20
C SER A 186 10.34 -16.59 -23.99
N PHE A 187 11.17 -16.31 -22.98
CA PHE A 187 11.31 -17.12 -21.76
C PHE A 187 10.52 -16.58 -20.57
N ASP A 188 9.91 -15.40 -20.66
CA ASP A 188 9.12 -14.85 -19.53
C ASP A 188 7.86 -15.68 -19.27
N LEU A 189 7.12 -16.03 -20.33
CA LEU A 189 5.93 -16.88 -20.22
C LEU A 189 6.26 -18.29 -19.74
N PRO A 190 7.29 -18.99 -20.26
CA PRO A 190 7.72 -20.29 -19.72
C PRO A 190 8.08 -20.23 -18.24
N ILE A 191 8.77 -19.19 -17.76
CA ILE A 191 9.14 -19.07 -16.33
C ILE A 191 7.87 -18.92 -15.47
N LEU A 192 6.95 -18.02 -15.83
CA LEU A 192 5.69 -17.86 -15.12
C LEU A 192 4.88 -19.16 -15.10
N PHE A 193 4.80 -19.85 -16.23
CA PHE A 193 4.11 -21.12 -16.34
C PHE A 193 4.77 -22.19 -15.48
N THR A 194 6.10 -22.26 -15.45
CA THR A 194 6.83 -23.22 -14.60
C THR A 194 6.57 -22.95 -13.11
N LEU A 195 6.53 -21.67 -12.68
CA LEU A 195 6.23 -21.33 -11.29
C LEU A 195 4.79 -21.72 -10.92
N LEU A 196 3.82 -21.50 -11.80
CA LEU A 196 2.44 -21.94 -11.61
C LEU A 196 2.33 -23.47 -11.59
N LEU A 197 3.09 -24.15 -12.43
CA LEU A 197 3.15 -25.62 -12.46
C LEU A 197 3.76 -26.17 -11.16
N LEU A 198 4.78 -25.52 -10.60
CA LEU A 198 5.34 -25.88 -9.30
C LEU A 198 4.34 -25.66 -8.16
N ILE A 199 3.52 -24.61 -8.21
CA ILE A 199 2.43 -24.40 -7.23
C ILE A 199 1.38 -25.50 -7.39
N PHE A 200 0.97 -25.84 -8.60
CA PHE A 200 0.02 -26.92 -8.90
C PHE A 200 0.48 -28.28 -8.35
N TRP A 201 1.77 -28.59 -8.49
CA TRP A 201 2.38 -29.83 -7.98
C TRP A 201 2.86 -29.71 -6.51
N GLY A 202 2.55 -28.61 -5.84
CA GLY A 202 3.06 -28.30 -4.52
C GLY A 202 2.78 -29.38 -3.48
N GLU A 203 1.56 -29.89 -3.41
CA GLU A 203 1.18 -30.92 -2.42
C GLU A 203 1.87 -32.27 -2.65
N PRO A 204 1.88 -32.87 -3.86
CA PRO A 204 2.63 -34.10 -4.10
C PRO A 204 4.13 -33.97 -3.88
N LEU A 205 4.73 -32.83 -4.31
CA LEU A 205 6.15 -32.59 -4.11
C LEU A 205 6.51 -32.50 -2.63
N ALA A 206 5.66 -31.87 -1.85
CA ALA A 206 5.86 -31.75 -0.42
C ALA A 206 5.74 -33.08 0.29
N ARG A 207 4.75 -33.91 -0.06
CA ARG A 207 4.60 -35.29 0.47
C ARG A 207 5.78 -36.16 0.08
N TRP A 208 6.29 -36.02 -1.13
CA TRP A 208 7.47 -36.71 -1.61
C TRP A 208 8.72 -36.39 -0.78
N ILE A 209 8.93 -35.09 -0.47
CA ILE A 209 10.06 -34.64 0.37
C ILE A 209 9.93 -35.14 1.81
N GLU A 210 8.71 -35.19 2.35
CA GLU A 210 8.44 -35.71 3.70
C GLU A 210 8.47 -37.25 3.77
N GLY A 211 8.64 -37.95 2.65
CA GLY A 211 8.66 -39.38 2.59
C GLY A 211 7.32 -40.09 2.87
N LYS A 212 6.21 -39.33 2.85
CA LYS A 212 4.86 -39.85 3.11
C LYS A 212 4.27 -40.45 1.84
N ARG A 213 3.83 -41.71 1.94
CA ARG A 213 3.08 -42.40 0.87
C ARG A 213 1.66 -42.73 1.35
N PRO A 214 0.62 -42.66 0.51
CA PRO A 214 0.60 -42.41 -0.94
C PRO A 214 0.74 -40.95 -1.32
N LEU A 215 1.25 -40.64 -2.53
CA LEU A 215 1.38 -39.32 -3.11
C LEU A 215 0.00 -38.70 -3.39
N PHE A 216 -0.99 -39.53 -3.70
CA PHE A 216 -2.37 -39.14 -3.99
C PHE A 216 -3.33 -39.87 -3.03
N PRO A 217 -3.55 -39.39 -1.80
CA PRO A 217 -4.35 -40.12 -0.80
C PRO A 217 -5.84 -40.15 -1.16
N GLU A 218 -6.35 -39.15 -1.83
CA GLU A 218 -7.77 -39.04 -2.20
C GLU A 218 -8.06 -39.41 -3.66
N GLY A 219 -7.02 -39.82 -4.42
CA GLY A 219 -7.13 -40.17 -5.83
C GLY A 219 -6.62 -39.05 -6.76
N PHE A 220 -6.53 -39.41 -8.04
CA PHE A 220 -5.97 -38.51 -9.06
C PHE A 220 -6.91 -37.35 -9.43
N PHE A 221 -8.21 -37.58 -9.45
CA PHE A 221 -9.20 -36.55 -9.82
C PHE A 221 -9.32 -35.43 -8.77
N PRO A 222 -9.46 -35.70 -7.47
CA PRO A 222 -9.42 -34.67 -6.45
C PRO A 222 -8.13 -33.83 -6.49
N PHE A 223 -6.97 -34.48 -6.69
CA PHE A 223 -5.70 -33.78 -6.84
C PHE A 223 -5.71 -32.74 -7.98
N ILE A 224 -6.21 -33.10 -9.15
CA ILE A 224 -6.31 -32.15 -10.28
C ILE A 224 -7.20 -30.96 -9.91
N MET A 225 -8.36 -31.22 -9.31
CA MET A 225 -9.28 -30.17 -8.90
C MET A 225 -8.65 -29.22 -7.86
N GLU A 226 -8.00 -29.78 -6.85
CA GLU A 226 -7.33 -29.01 -5.79
C GLU A 226 -6.17 -28.19 -6.37
N GLY A 227 -5.34 -28.76 -7.23
CA GLY A 227 -4.25 -28.02 -7.88
C GLY A 227 -4.73 -26.88 -8.76
N ILE A 228 -5.83 -27.05 -9.53
CA ILE A 228 -6.44 -25.97 -10.33
C ILE A 228 -6.94 -24.85 -9.41
N VAL A 229 -7.64 -25.22 -8.33
CA VAL A 229 -8.14 -24.24 -7.34
C VAL A 229 -6.99 -23.47 -6.71
N GLU A 230 -5.92 -24.13 -6.32
CA GLU A 230 -4.76 -23.49 -5.69
C GLU A 230 -4.05 -22.52 -6.64
N VAL A 231 -3.91 -22.86 -7.92
CA VAL A 231 -3.37 -21.95 -8.94
C VAL A 231 -4.28 -20.73 -9.15
N LEU A 232 -5.60 -20.94 -9.33
CA LEU A 232 -6.56 -19.85 -9.49
C LEU A 232 -6.59 -18.94 -8.26
N GLU A 233 -6.55 -19.53 -7.07
CA GLU A 233 -6.53 -18.79 -5.81
C GLU A 233 -5.24 -17.98 -5.66
N SER A 234 -4.09 -18.52 -6.06
CA SER A 234 -2.80 -17.83 -6.04
C SER A 234 -2.79 -16.62 -6.96
N VAL A 235 -3.22 -16.79 -8.22
CA VAL A 235 -3.29 -15.70 -9.20
C VAL A 235 -4.26 -14.63 -8.73
N SER A 236 -5.47 -15.04 -8.32
CA SER A 236 -6.51 -14.12 -7.81
C SER A 236 -6.05 -13.34 -6.58
N TYR A 237 -5.35 -14.00 -5.65
CA TYR A 237 -4.81 -13.40 -4.45
C TYR A 237 -3.83 -12.26 -4.78
N TYR A 238 -2.88 -12.49 -5.67
CA TYR A 238 -1.87 -11.48 -6.01
C TYR A 238 -2.44 -10.34 -6.83
N ILE A 239 -3.34 -10.61 -7.77
CA ILE A 239 -4.03 -9.56 -8.53
C ILE A 239 -4.90 -8.72 -7.59
N SER A 240 -5.73 -9.35 -6.77
CA SER A 240 -6.64 -8.65 -5.85
C SER A 240 -5.88 -7.77 -4.86
N ASN A 241 -4.80 -8.28 -4.26
CA ASN A 241 -3.97 -7.50 -3.35
C ASN A 241 -3.32 -6.31 -4.06
N SER A 242 -2.75 -6.51 -5.26
CA SER A 242 -2.11 -5.43 -6.02
C SER A 242 -3.12 -4.33 -6.40
N VAL A 243 -4.28 -4.72 -6.94
CA VAL A 243 -5.35 -3.79 -7.32
C VAL A 243 -5.91 -3.05 -6.10
N SER A 244 -5.94 -3.69 -4.93
CA SER A 244 -6.41 -3.06 -3.68
C SER A 244 -5.62 -1.82 -3.30
N PHE A 245 -4.32 -1.75 -3.63
CA PHE A 245 -3.49 -0.57 -3.36
C PHE A 245 -3.79 0.62 -4.27
N LEU A 246 -4.42 0.41 -5.44
CA LEU A 246 -4.92 1.52 -6.26
C LEU A 246 -5.96 2.37 -5.54
N ARG A 247 -6.65 1.80 -4.55
CA ARG A 247 -7.59 2.51 -3.70
C ARG A 247 -6.93 3.69 -2.99
N VAL A 248 -5.69 3.53 -2.52
CA VAL A 248 -4.93 4.60 -1.85
C VAL A 248 -4.71 5.76 -2.81
N GLY A 249 -4.30 5.47 -4.04
CA GLY A 249 -4.15 6.47 -5.10
C GLY A 249 -5.48 7.14 -5.48
N ALA A 250 -6.56 6.36 -5.60
CA ALA A 250 -7.89 6.89 -5.92
C ALA A 250 -8.43 7.83 -4.83
N PHE A 251 -8.25 7.49 -3.55
CA PHE A 251 -8.65 8.37 -2.46
C PHE A 251 -7.80 9.63 -2.39
N ALA A 252 -6.49 9.54 -2.58
CA ALA A 252 -5.61 10.70 -2.62
C ALA A 252 -6.01 11.65 -3.77
N LEU A 253 -6.29 11.10 -4.95
CA LEU A 253 -6.78 11.88 -6.09
C LEU A 253 -8.12 12.55 -5.78
N SER A 254 -9.09 11.79 -5.28
CA SER A 254 -10.42 12.32 -4.91
C SER A 254 -10.30 13.44 -3.87
N HIS A 255 -9.45 13.25 -2.87
CA HIS A 255 -9.18 14.24 -1.84
C HIS A 255 -8.62 15.54 -2.44
N THR A 256 -7.62 15.44 -3.32
CA THR A 256 -7.01 16.59 -3.99
C THR A 256 -8.01 17.32 -4.88
N VAL A 257 -8.79 16.59 -5.69
CA VAL A 257 -9.78 17.16 -6.60
C VAL A 257 -10.91 17.86 -5.83
N LEU A 258 -11.46 17.23 -4.79
CA LEU A 258 -12.50 17.84 -3.95
C LEU A 258 -12.01 19.11 -3.27
N SER A 259 -10.80 19.09 -2.73
CA SER A 259 -10.20 20.25 -2.09
C SER A 259 -10.00 21.40 -3.07
N LEU A 260 -9.56 21.09 -4.30
CA LEU A 260 -9.40 22.08 -5.37
C LEU A 260 -10.73 22.69 -5.79
N ILE A 261 -11.79 21.88 -5.93
CA ILE A 261 -13.14 22.36 -6.26
C ILE A 261 -13.66 23.30 -5.17
N VAL A 262 -13.54 22.93 -3.90
CA VAL A 262 -13.95 23.79 -2.78
C VAL A 262 -13.20 25.12 -2.81
N PHE A 263 -11.90 25.09 -3.04
CA PHE A 263 -11.08 26.31 -3.14
C PHE A 263 -11.50 27.20 -4.31
N GLN A 264 -11.76 26.61 -5.48
CA GLN A 264 -12.25 27.35 -6.65
C GLN A 264 -13.62 28.00 -6.41
N ILE A 265 -14.56 27.28 -5.80
CA ILE A 265 -15.88 27.83 -5.45
C ILE A 265 -15.72 29.03 -4.49
N CYS A 266 -14.86 28.90 -3.46
CA CYS A 266 -14.58 29.96 -2.53
C CYS A 266 -14.01 31.23 -3.24
N LEU A 267 -13.12 31.01 -4.22
CA LEU A 267 -12.56 32.15 -5.01
C LEU A 267 -13.60 32.80 -5.91
N LEU A 268 -14.48 32.01 -6.56
CA LEU A 268 -15.57 32.54 -7.38
C LEU A 268 -16.56 33.40 -6.57
N TYR A 269 -16.87 32.94 -5.35
CA TYR A 269 -17.76 33.68 -4.45
C TYR A 269 -17.12 35.00 -3.96
N LYS A 270 -15.80 35.08 -3.87
CA LYS A 270 -15.03 36.26 -3.44
C LYS A 270 -14.74 37.24 -4.61
N SER A 271 -14.95 36.82 -5.85
CA SER A 271 -14.78 37.67 -7.02
C SER A 271 -15.90 38.71 -7.05
N PRO A 272 -15.59 40.06 -7.16
CA PRO A 272 -16.62 41.08 -7.28
C PRO A 272 -17.48 40.81 -8.52
N SER A 273 -18.78 40.94 -8.34
CA SER A 273 -19.75 40.80 -9.43
C SER A 273 -19.44 41.82 -10.52
N PRO A 274 -19.54 41.49 -11.83
CA PRO A 274 -19.43 42.47 -12.92
C PRO A 274 -20.47 43.57 -12.86
N ARG A 275 -21.41 43.52 -11.91
CA ARG A 275 -22.41 44.57 -11.66
C ARG A 275 -21.96 45.67 -10.71
N ASP A 276 -20.81 45.52 -10.07
CA ASP A 276 -20.28 46.48 -9.09
C ASP A 276 -19.15 47.35 -9.66
N SER A 277 -18.97 47.33 -11.00
CA SER A 277 -18.05 48.19 -11.77
C SER A 277 -18.79 49.22 -12.62
#